data_2f3be4c6b2aace6564f852a1e848267b
#
_entry.id   2f3be4c6b2aace6564f852a1e848267b
#
_cell.length_a   1.000
_cell.length_b   1.000
_cell.length_c   1.000
_cell.angle_alpha   90.00
_cell.angle_beta   90.00
_cell.angle_gamma   90.00
#
_symmetry.space_group_name_H-M   'P 1'
#
loop_
_entity.id
_entity.type
_entity.pdbx_description
1 polymer ?
#
loop_
_entity_poly.entity_id
_entity_poly.type
_entity_poly.pdbx_seq_one_letter_code
_entity_poly.pdbx_strand_id
1 'polypeptide(L)'
;DEPFDEMIISLLYKNDMLHIDDISMTKQGSMGMQINGIIPTKRDSKSQKNIIIESNFSNLSLEFIHRFIPDFFKIDGRANGFLKISGTTKKTTFNYDLNIKDAMFDAILLGNIKSIGKYDGRHLLVNEVVSLTKNNKIFGKGRVPIDFNISSTDMGSFFKNDSITFLTQGHLEKFSFLSPYISDLDSLKGDINISLNLNGPMSNIDKSGKISIANGKAYTLLLNKPICNIQGMAKMERNNLVIEKLVGGIYNNESLSLIKENTSITGSIDLTEFFNPSYDLIIKSNNASFKTLYLDISGQSNLDLKVFGKDTINISGEIETNDL
;
A
#
# COMPACT_ATOMS: atom_id res chain seq x y z
N ASP A 1 -16.83 -14.50 17.68
CA ASP A 1 -16.32 -13.80 18.89
C ASP A 1 -16.97 -12.44 18.98
N GLU A 2 -17.47 -12.07 20.15
CA GLU A 2 -17.96 -10.72 20.40
C GLU A 2 -16.78 -9.75 20.40
N PRO A 3 -16.92 -8.57 19.77
CA PRO A 3 -15.82 -7.63 19.63
C PRO A 3 -15.41 -6.97 20.97
N PHE A 4 -16.32 -6.94 21.96
CA PHE A 4 -16.13 -6.28 23.26
C PHE A 4 -16.66 -7.13 24.40
N ASP A 5 -16.03 -7.04 25.57
CA ASP A 5 -16.44 -7.72 26.80
C ASP A 5 -17.43 -6.85 27.60
N GLU A 6 -17.31 -5.53 27.49
CA GLU A 6 -18.14 -4.57 28.17
C GLU A 6 -18.50 -3.40 27.26
N MET A 7 -19.75 -2.97 27.32
CA MET A 7 -20.24 -1.76 26.64
C MET A 7 -21.11 -0.96 27.62
N ILE A 8 -20.76 0.30 27.80
CA ILE A 8 -21.53 1.26 28.56
C ILE A 8 -22.08 2.29 27.59
N ILE A 9 -23.40 2.56 27.67
CA ILE A 9 -24.06 3.53 26.79
C ILE A 9 -24.87 4.48 27.66
N SER A 10 -24.56 5.77 27.60
CA SER A 10 -25.32 6.86 28.24
C SER A 10 -25.78 7.84 27.17
N LEU A 11 -27.08 7.90 26.96
CA LEU A 11 -27.71 8.71 25.91
C LEU A 11 -28.82 9.57 26.52
N LEU A 12 -28.88 10.82 26.09
CA LEU A 12 -29.98 11.74 26.45
C LEU A 12 -30.59 12.34 25.19
N TYR A 13 -31.91 12.17 25.01
CA TYR A 13 -32.64 12.84 23.93
C TYR A 13 -33.30 14.12 24.45
N LYS A 14 -32.95 15.27 23.89
CA LYS A 14 -33.51 16.58 24.24
C LYS A 14 -33.46 17.54 23.05
N ASN A 15 -34.53 18.30 22.82
CA ASN A 15 -34.61 19.37 21.80
C ASN A 15 -34.23 18.90 20.39
N ASP A 16 -34.69 17.73 19.96
CA ASP A 16 -34.38 17.11 18.69
C ASP A 16 -32.87 16.83 18.46
N MET A 17 -32.16 16.65 19.56
CA MET A 17 -30.75 16.29 19.60
C MET A 17 -30.59 15.02 20.44
N LEU A 18 -29.80 14.10 19.95
CA LEU A 18 -29.30 12.97 20.72
C LEU A 18 -27.93 13.37 21.28
N HIS A 19 -27.87 13.51 22.59
CA HIS A 19 -26.63 13.70 23.33
C HIS A 19 -26.05 12.32 23.64
N ILE A 20 -24.84 12.10 23.28
CA ILE A 20 -24.04 10.93 23.63
C ILE A 20 -23.13 11.37 24.76
N ASP A 21 -23.55 11.13 26.01
CA ASP A 21 -22.75 11.52 27.17
C ASP A 21 -21.51 10.61 27.27
N ASP A 22 -21.69 9.30 27.04
CA ASP A 22 -20.62 8.33 26.95
C ASP A 22 -21.11 7.08 26.20
N ILE A 23 -20.32 6.62 25.22
CA ILE A 23 -20.36 5.26 24.72
C ILE A 23 -18.94 4.73 24.87
N SER A 24 -18.74 3.84 25.84
CA SER A 24 -17.45 3.21 26.06
C SER A 24 -17.56 1.71 25.83
N MET A 25 -16.55 1.18 25.13
CA MET A 25 -16.45 -0.24 24.79
C MET A 25 -15.04 -0.70 25.15
N THR A 26 -14.95 -1.79 25.90
CA THR A 26 -13.67 -2.34 26.33
C THR A 26 -13.59 -3.84 26.06
N LYS A 27 -12.39 -4.34 25.80
CA LYS A 27 -12.07 -5.76 25.69
C LYS A 27 -10.78 -6.08 26.44
N GLN A 28 -10.87 -7.03 27.39
CA GLN A 28 -9.73 -7.52 28.19
C GLN A 28 -8.89 -6.41 28.82
N GLY A 29 -9.54 -5.28 29.17
CA GLY A 29 -8.90 -4.13 29.80
C GLY A 29 -7.83 -3.40 28.96
N SER A 30 -7.56 -3.85 27.74
CA SER A 30 -6.48 -3.31 26.89
C SER A 30 -6.95 -2.69 25.58
N MET A 31 -8.13 -3.05 25.09
CA MET A 31 -8.74 -2.48 23.89
C MET A 31 -9.93 -1.63 24.29
N GLY A 32 -10.00 -0.40 23.78
CA GLY A 32 -11.10 0.49 24.13
C GLY A 32 -11.47 1.44 23.01
N MET A 33 -12.74 1.85 23.04
CA MET A 33 -13.24 2.96 22.25
C MET A 33 -14.17 3.78 23.16
N GLN A 34 -13.97 5.10 23.15
CA GLN A 34 -14.85 6.03 23.84
C GLN A 34 -15.37 7.06 22.84
N ILE A 35 -16.67 7.29 22.86
CA ILE A 35 -17.37 8.24 22.00
C ILE A 35 -18.24 9.13 22.86
N ASN A 36 -18.14 10.44 22.63
CA ASN A 36 -19.08 11.42 23.15
C ASN A 36 -19.49 12.39 22.05
N GLY A 37 -20.63 13.08 22.23
CA GLY A 37 -21.04 14.04 21.23
C GLY A 37 -22.52 14.36 21.18
N ILE A 38 -22.89 15.02 20.07
CA ILE A 38 -24.27 15.46 19.83
C ILE A 38 -24.62 15.22 18.38
N ILE A 39 -25.76 14.57 18.14
CA ILE A 39 -26.28 14.26 16.80
C ILE A 39 -27.70 14.83 16.66
N PRO A 40 -28.02 15.65 15.65
CA PRO A 40 -29.37 16.08 15.35
C PRO A 40 -30.19 14.91 14.83
N THR A 41 -31.42 14.72 15.41
CA THR A 41 -32.31 13.62 15.06
C THR A 41 -33.39 13.98 14.04
N LYS A 42 -33.74 15.27 13.91
CA LYS A 42 -34.67 15.75 12.88
C LYS A 42 -33.95 16.27 11.66
N ARG A 43 -34.40 15.83 10.49
CA ARG A 43 -34.04 16.37 9.18
C ARG A 43 -34.87 17.63 8.90
N ASP A 44 -34.63 18.71 9.63
CA ASP A 44 -35.26 19.98 9.30
C ASP A 44 -34.44 20.72 8.24
N SER A 45 -35.07 20.98 7.09
CA SER A 45 -34.41 21.64 5.94
C SER A 45 -34.03 23.09 6.23
N LYS A 46 -34.52 23.71 7.30
CA LYS A 46 -34.30 25.12 7.65
C LYS A 46 -33.29 25.36 8.78
N SER A 47 -33.03 24.38 9.63
CA SER A 47 -32.02 24.48 10.68
C SER A 47 -31.00 23.35 10.53
N GLN A 48 -29.88 23.63 9.85
CA GLN A 48 -28.75 22.71 9.80
C GLN A 48 -28.07 22.65 11.17
N LYS A 49 -28.61 21.80 12.06
CA LYS A 49 -27.97 21.56 13.35
C LYS A 49 -26.68 20.79 13.11
N ASN A 50 -25.61 21.19 13.79
CA ASN A 50 -24.30 20.59 13.65
C ASN A 50 -24.18 19.27 14.42
N ILE A 51 -23.49 18.33 13.85
CA ILE A 51 -22.94 17.15 14.49
C ILE A 51 -21.66 17.55 15.19
N ILE A 52 -21.43 17.04 16.39
CA ILE A 52 -20.15 17.06 17.07
C ILE A 52 -19.97 15.69 17.69
N ILE A 53 -18.99 14.93 17.26
CA ILE A 53 -18.64 13.62 17.81
C ILE A 53 -17.13 13.61 18.04
N GLU A 54 -16.73 13.22 19.24
CA GLU A 54 -15.33 12.96 19.57
C GLU A 54 -15.20 11.49 19.93
N SER A 55 -14.25 10.83 19.32
CA SER A 55 -13.96 9.42 19.57
C SER A 55 -12.47 9.24 19.81
N ASN A 56 -12.15 8.55 20.89
CA ASN A 56 -10.80 8.11 21.22
C ASN A 56 -10.74 6.59 21.14
N PHE A 57 -9.66 6.06 20.56
CA PHE A 57 -9.48 4.62 20.51
C PHE A 57 -8.10 4.22 21.03
N SER A 58 -8.10 3.11 21.72
CA SER A 58 -6.93 2.48 22.28
C SER A 58 -6.89 1.02 21.84
N ASN A 59 -5.84 0.64 21.11
CA ASN A 59 -5.62 -0.73 20.65
C ASN A 59 -6.81 -1.36 19.90
N LEU A 60 -7.60 -0.54 19.18
CA LEU A 60 -8.80 -0.96 18.45
C LEU A 60 -8.41 -1.78 17.22
N SER A 61 -9.01 -2.96 17.03
CA SER A 61 -8.83 -3.76 15.81
C SER A 61 -9.47 -3.06 14.61
N LEU A 62 -8.72 -2.87 13.54
CA LEU A 62 -9.24 -2.30 12.28
C LEU A 62 -10.23 -3.24 11.58
N GLU A 63 -10.19 -4.54 11.84
CA GLU A 63 -11.19 -5.51 11.38
C GLU A 63 -12.60 -5.10 11.82
N PHE A 64 -12.72 -4.43 12.97
CA PHE A 64 -14.00 -3.89 13.44
C PHE A 64 -14.58 -2.85 12.47
N ILE A 65 -13.74 -2.03 11.82
CA ILE A 65 -14.17 -0.98 10.89
C ILE A 65 -14.80 -1.60 9.63
N HIS A 66 -14.32 -2.75 9.17
CA HIS A 66 -14.86 -3.44 7.99
C HIS A 66 -16.34 -3.84 8.15
N ARG A 67 -16.82 -3.97 9.37
CA ARG A 67 -18.26 -4.26 9.64
C ARG A 67 -19.15 -3.07 9.31
N PHE A 68 -18.62 -1.84 9.36
CA PHE A 68 -19.36 -0.61 9.09
C PHE A 68 -19.14 -0.09 7.67
N ILE A 69 -18.00 -0.40 7.08
CA ILE A 69 -17.60 0.04 5.73
C ILE A 69 -17.02 -1.17 4.99
N PRO A 70 -17.87 -2.09 4.47
CA PRO A 70 -17.41 -3.38 3.92
C PRO A 70 -16.49 -3.25 2.71
N ASP A 71 -16.65 -2.21 1.90
CA ASP A 71 -15.87 -1.97 0.69
C ASP A 71 -14.62 -1.10 0.94
N PHE A 72 -14.38 -0.73 2.20
CA PHE A 72 -13.17 0.00 2.55
C PHE A 72 -11.96 -0.95 2.51
N PHE A 73 -10.81 -0.42 2.10
CA PHE A 73 -9.56 -1.19 1.97
C PHE A 73 -9.36 -2.19 3.11
N LYS A 74 -9.03 -3.44 2.78
CA LYS A 74 -8.71 -4.50 3.76
C LYS A 74 -7.40 -4.18 4.48
N ILE A 75 -7.46 -3.24 5.41
CA ILE A 75 -6.34 -2.89 6.29
C ILE A 75 -6.60 -3.52 7.64
N ASP A 76 -5.71 -4.41 8.06
CA ASP A 76 -5.67 -4.97 9.40
C ASP A 76 -4.66 -4.23 10.26
N GLY A 77 -4.75 -4.42 11.57
CA GLY A 77 -3.86 -3.81 12.54
C GLY A 77 -4.58 -3.31 13.79
N ARG A 78 -3.82 -2.68 14.68
CA ARG A 78 -4.31 -2.12 15.94
C ARG A 78 -4.18 -0.61 15.96
N ALA A 79 -5.31 0.09 15.98
CA ALA A 79 -5.38 1.55 15.94
C ALA A 79 -5.41 2.17 17.34
N ASN A 80 -4.63 3.23 17.51
CA ASN A 80 -4.71 4.18 18.62
C ASN A 80 -4.86 5.57 18.03
N GLY A 81 -5.61 6.44 18.69
CA GLY A 81 -5.75 7.81 18.22
C GLY A 81 -7.10 8.41 18.52
N PHE A 82 -7.39 9.48 17.80
CA PHE A 82 -8.66 10.18 17.91
C PHE A 82 -9.27 10.52 16.56
N LEU A 83 -10.59 10.70 16.57
CA LEU A 83 -11.39 11.20 15.47
C LEU A 83 -12.38 12.23 16.02
N LYS A 84 -12.33 13.46 15.49
CA LYS A 84 -13.28 14.51 15.81
C LYS A 84 -14.10 14.87 14.60
N ILE A 85 -15.39 14.51 14.61
CA ILE A 85 -16.35 14.77 13.55
C ILE A 85 -17.16 16.01 13.88
N SER A 86 -17.39 16.86 12.88
CA SER A 86 -18.20 18.07 12.98
C SER A 86 -18.91 18.36 11.65
N GLY A 87 -19.70 19.44 11.63
CA GLY A 87 -20.47 19.85 10.46
C GLY A 87 -21.88 19.31 10.44
N THR A 88 -22.45 19.05 9.26
CA THR A 88 -23.79 18.50 9.10
C THR A 88 -23.73 17.09 8.52
N THR A 89 -24.84 16.34 8.55
CA THR A 89 -24.90 15.01 7.95
C THR A 89 -24.58 15.01 6.45
N LYS A 90 -24.90 16.11 5.74
CA LYS A 90 -24.64 16.29 4.31
C LYS A 90 -23.26 16.84 4.00
N LYS A 91 -22.66 17.57 4.93
CA LYS A 91 -21.31 18.13 4.82
C LYS A 91 -20.57 17.85 6.11
N THR A 92 -20.22 16.58 6.26
CA THR A 92 -19.42 16.09 7.37
C THR A 92 -17.98 16.58 7.22
N THR A 93 -17.38 17.01 8.32
CA THR A 93 -15.95 17.33 8.39
C THR A 93 -15.35 16.58 9.56
N PHE A 94 -14.09 16.23 9.49
CA PHE A 94 -13.41 15.62 10.63
C PHE A 94 -11.90 15.90 10.63
N ASN A 95 -11.32 15.83 11.82
CA ASN A 95 -9.87 15.76 12.02
C ASN A 95 -9.54 14.41 12.65
N TYR A 96 -8.37 13.87 12.31
CA TYR A 96 -7.90 12.62 12.86
C TYR A 96 -6.39 12.61 13.10
N ASP A 97 -5.98 11.83 14.10
CA ASP A 97 -4.60 11.43 14.36
C ASP A 97 -4.64 9.96 14.73
N LEU A 98 -4.02 9.13 13.90
CA LEU A 98 -4.07 7.68 13.99
C LEU A 98 -2.66 7.10 14.02
N ASN A 99 -2.44 6.19 14.96
CA ASN A 99 -1.27 5.32 15.01
C ASN A 99 -1.74 3.87 14.92
N ILE A 100 -1.37 3.19 13.85
CA ILE A 100 -1.76 1.80 13.60
C ILE A 100 -0.50 0.95 13.77
N LYS A 101 -0.55 -0.02 14.68
CA LYS A 101 0.51 -1.01 14.88
C LYS A 101 0.25 -2.23 14.01
N ASP A 102 1.33 -2.80 13.49
CA ASP A 102 1.32 -4.03 12.70
C ASP A 102 0.30 -3.98 11.56
N ALA A 103 0.22 -2.82 10.89
CA ALA A 103 -0.69 -2.62 9.78
C ALA A 103 -0.37 -3.57 8.64
N MET A 104 -1.39 -4.24 8.14
CA MET A 104 -1.34 -5.09 6.96
C MET A 104 -2.38 -4.61 5.94
N PHE A 105 -2.01 -4.64 4.68
CA PHE A 105 -2.93 -4.43 3.57
C PHE A 105 -2.96 -5.72 2.75
N ASP A 106 -4.08 -6.44 2.81
CA ASP A 106 -4.18 -7.79 2.31
C ASP A 106 -3.07 -8.68 2.95
N ALA A 107 -2.19 -9.30 2.20
CA ALA A 107 -1.05 -10.06 2.72
C ALA A 107 0.25 -9.23 2.90
N ILE A 108 0.20 -7.91 2.65
CA ILE A 108 1.37 -7.03 2.66
C ILE A 108 1.54 -6.37 4.03
N LEU A 109 2.65 -6.66 4.70
CA LEU A 109 3.00 -5.98 5.95
C LEU A 109 3.45 -4.53 5.66
N LEU A 110 2.63 -3.57 6.07
CA LEU A 110 2.93 -2.14 5.99
C LEU A 110 3.73 -1.64 7.23
N GLY A 111 3.68 -2.39 8.33
CA GLY A 111 4.32 -2.03 9.58
C GLY A 111 3.53 -1.03 10.42
N ASN A 112 4.23 -0.18 11.17
CA ASN A 112 3.56 0.83 11.99
C ASN A 112 3.25 2.06 11.14
N ILE A 113 1.97 2.42 11.07
CA ILE A 113 1.51 3.59 10.31
C ILE A 113 1.11 4.69 11.29
N LYS A 114 1.65 5.89 11.08
CA LYS A 114 1.14 7.12 11.67
C LYS A 114 0.49 7.94 10.57
N SER A 115 -0.75 8.39 10.77
CA SER A 115 -1.44 9.25 9.82
C SER A 115 -2.19 10.37 10.53
N ILE A 116 -1.99 11.59 10.04
CA ILE A 116 -2.64 12.80 10.54
C ILE A 116 -3.27 13.54 9.36
N GLY A 117 -4.50 13.97 9.56
CA GLY A 117 -5.19 14.69 8.51
C GLY A 117 -6.55 15.23 8.91
N LYS A 118 -7.26 15.68 7.89
CA LYS A 118 -8.62 16.19 8.02
C LYS A 118 -9.46 15.90 6.77
N TYR A 119 -10.75 15.88 6.95
CA TYR A 119 -11.74 15.81 5.87
C TYR A 119 -12.54 17.12 5.83
N ASP A 120 -12.71 17.71 4.65
CA ASP A 120 -13.36 19.00 4.46
C ASP A 120 -14.81 18.92 3.95
N GLY A 121 -15.38 17.71 3.93
CA GLY A 121 -16.71 17.41 3.38
C GLY A 121 -16.67 16.89 1.93
N ARG A 122 -15.49 16.87 1.30
CA ARG A 122 -15.28 16.39 -0.07
C ARG A 122 -13.92 15.73 -0.27
N HIS A 123 -12.90 16.17 0.47
CA HIS A 123 -11.55 15.68 0.31
C HIS A 123 -10.96 15.26 1.64
N LEU A 124 -10.33 14.12 1.65
CA LEU A 124 -9.43 13.72 2.71
C LEU A 124 -8.07 14.36 2.47
N LEU A 125 -7.70 15.29 3.32
CA LEU A 125 -6.41 15.96 3.33
C LEU A 125 -5.50 15.19 4.28
N VAL A 126 -4.60 14.40 3.72
CA VAL A 126 -3.57 13.68 4.46
C VAL A 126 -2.39 14.61 4.61
N ASN A 127 -2.22 15.20 5.80
CA ASN A 127 -1.10 16.09 6.08
C ASN A 127 0.20 15.30 6.11
N GLU A 128 0.14 14.11 6.71
CA GLU A 128 1.24 13.18 6.82
C GLU A 128 0.70 11.75 6.95
N VAL A 129 1.29 10.81 6.24
CA VAL A 129 1.23 9.39 6.53
C VAL A 129 2.65 8.83 6.48
N VAL A 130 3.04 8.10 7.52
CA VAL A 130 4.35 7.44 7.61
C VAL A 130 4.12 5.98 7.91
N SER A 131 4.68 5.11 7.09
CA SER A 131 4.76 3.67 7.34
C SER A 131 6.19 3.32 7.73
N LEU A 132 6.34 2.63 8.84
CA LEU A 132 7.63 2.24 9.41
C LEU A 132 7.65 0.75 9.71
N THR A 133 8.61 0.06 9.10
CA THR A 133 9.07 -1.25 9.55
C THR A 133 10.50 -1.13 10.06
N LYS A 134 11.11 -2.23 10.51
CA LYS A 134 12.52 -2.24 10.92
C LYS A 134 13.46 -1.72 9.82
N ASN A 135 13.14 -2.01 8.56
CA ASN A 135 14.03 -1.80 7.41
C ASN A 135 13.45 -0.84 6.35
N ASN A 136 12.22 -0.35 6.54
CA ASN A 136 11.55 0.46 5.51
C ASN A 136 10.89 1.67 6.14
N LYS A 137 10.99 2.80 5.46
CA LYS A 137 10.27 4.02 5.79
C LYS A 137 9.63 4.58 4.54
N ILE A 138 8.30 4.69 4.55
CA ILE A 138 7.53 5.31 3.48
C ILE A 138 6.79 6.50 4.07
N PHE A 139 6.84 7.62 3.40
CA PHE A 139 6.17 8.85 3.73
C PHE A 139 5.19 9.23 2.63
N GLY A 140 4.02 9.74 2.98
CA GLY A 140 3.03 10.21 2.03
C GLY A 140 2.29 11.44 2.54
N LYS A 141 1.83 12.27 1.61
CA LYS A 141 0.94 13.40 1.88
C LYS A 141 0.13 13.74 0.64
N GLY A 142 -1.04 14.31 0.84
CA GLY A 142 -1.85 14.71 -0.31
C GLY A 142 -3.31 14.96 -0.01
N ARG A 143 -4.08 15.01 -1.08
CA ARG A 143 -5.51 15.27 -1.08
C ARG A 143 -6.20 14.20 -1.91
N VAL A 144 -7.18 13.52 -1.31
CA VAL A 144 -7.92 12.42 -1.94
C VAL A 144 -9.41 12.79 -1.97
N PRO A 145 -10.05 12.84 -3.14
CA PRO A 145 -11.47 13.15 -3.27
C PRO A 145 -12.30 11.90 -2.97
N ILE A 146 -12.79 11.80 -1.73
CA ILE A 146 -13.53 10.65 -1.22
C ILE A 146 -14.76 11.12 -0.45
N ASP A 147 -15.85 10.37 -0.51
CA ASP A 147 -17.08 10.70 0.20
C ASP A 147 -17.16 10.02 1.57
N PHE A 148 -17.02 10.82 2.62
CA PHE A 148 -17.25 10.40 4.01
C PHE A 148 -18.43 11.16 4.66
N ASN A 149 -19.38 11.64 3.86
CA ASN A 149 -20.56 12.28 4.42
C ASN A 149 -21.51 11.24 5.05
N ILE A 150 -21.91 11.46 6.29
CA ILE A 150 -22.72 10.49 7.06
C ILE A 150 -24.06 10.16 6.40
N SER A 151 -24.63 11.10 5.63
CA SER A 151 -25.90 10.87 4.90
C SER A 151 -25.70 10.33 3.49
N SER A 152 -24.46 10.04 3.06
CA SER A 152 -24.19 9.48 1.75
C SER A 152 -24.58 8.00 1.69
N THR A 153 -25.17 7.60 0.55
CA THR A 153 -25.41 6.17 0.22
C THR A 153 -24.14 5.49 -0.27
N ASP A 154 -23.19 6.28 -0.76
CA ASP A 154 -21.96 5.83 -1.38
C ASP A 154 -20.72 6.18 -0.52
N MET A 155 -20.87 6.09 0.80
CA MET A 155 -19.79 6.39 1.75
C MET A 155 -18.56 5.52 1.43
N GLY A 156 -17.40 6.16 1.35
CA GLY A 156 -16.12 5.51 1.00
C GLY A 156 -15.83 5.52 -0.52
N SER A 157 -16.76 5.94 -1.37
CA SER A 157 -16.55 6.05 -2.81
C SER A 157 -15.72 7.29 -3.19
N PHE A 158 -15.04 7.22 -4.32
CA PHE A 158 -14.28 8.36 -4.85
C PHE A 158 -15.14 9.26 -5.74
N PHE A 159 -14.97 10.57 -5.61
CA PHE A 159 -15.55 11.54 -6.56
C PHE A 159 -14.78 11.51 -7.88
N LYS A 160 -15.31 10.78 -8.88
CA LYS A 160 -14.62 10.43 -10.13
C LYS A 160 -14.07 11.63 -10.91
N ASN A 161 -14.75 12.79 -10.86
CA ASN A 161 -14.37 13.98 -11.62
C ASN A 161 -13.44 14.92 -10.82
N ASP A 162 -13.25 14.66 -9.54
CA ASP A 162 -12.37 15.46 -8.70
C ASP A 162 -10.94 14.96 -8.79
N SER A 163 -9.99 15.88 -8.63
CA SER A 163 -8.57 15.55 -8.75
C SER A 163 -7.99 15.08 -7.43
N ILE A 164 -7.24 13.98 -7.51
CA ILE A 164 -6.29 13.55 -6.48
C ILE A 164 -4.99 14.34 -6.68
N THR A 165 -4.32 14.62 -5.57
CA THR A 165 -2.90 14.98 -5.54
C THR A 165 -2.27 14.23 -4.37
N PHE A 166 -1.37 13.29 -4.65
CA PHE A 166 -0.74 12.51 -3.59
C PHE A 166 0.73 12.23 -3.92
N LEU A 167 1.61 12.63 -3.00
CA LEU A 167 3.03 12.38 -3.10
C LEU A 167 3.42 11.27 -2.13
N THR A 168 4.16 10.28 -2.62
CA THR A 168 4.76 9.23 -1.80
C THR A 168 6.26 9.21 -2.01
N GLN A 169 7.02 9.13 -0.93
CA GLN A 169 8.47 8.98 -0.94
C GLN A 169 8.87 7.92 0.07
N GLY A 170 9.90 7.14 -0.24
CA GLY A 170 10.34 6.11 0.67
C GLY A 170 11.76 5.63 0.41
N HIS A 171 12.34 5.09 1.46
CA HIS A 171 13.56 4.30 1.44
C HIS A 171 13.26 2.92 2.01
N LEU A 172 13.64 1.89 1.28
CA LEU A 172 13.36 0.50 1.60
C LEU A 172 14.65 -0.30 1.48
N GLU A 173 14.95 -1.09 2.48
CA GLU A 173 16.06 -2.07 2.44
C GLU A 173 15.57 -3.47 2.06
N LYS A 174 14.27 -3.73 2.24
CA LYS A 174 13.64 -5.00 1.93
C LYS A 174 12.30 -4.79 1.24
N PHE A 175 12.14 -5.40 0.08
CA PHE A 175 10.98 -5.23 -0.79
C PHE A 175 10.10 -6.50 -0.81
N SER A 176 9.73 -6.97 0.37
CA SER A 176 8.95 -8.22 0.53
C SER A 176 7.52 -8.13 -0.01
N PHE A 177 6.99 -6.93 -0.23
CA PHE A 177 5.64 -6.78 -0.76
C PHE A 177 5.50 -7.12 -2.26
N LEU A 178 6.62 -7.34 -2.97
CA LEU A 178 6.56 -7.87 -4.34
C LEU A 178 6.37 -9.40 -4.41
N SER A 179 6.71 -10.14 -3.34
CA SER A 179 6.61 -11.60 -3.35
C SER A 179 5.20 -12.11 -3.68
N PRO A 180 4.09 -11.49 -3.24
CA PRO A 180 2.75 -11.94 -3.63
C PRO A 180 2.43 -11.76 -5.11
N TYR A 181 3.16 -10.87 -5.81
CA TYR A 181 2.92 -10.53 -7.22
C TYR A 181 3.89 -11.21 -8.17
N ILE A 182 5.04 -11.67 -7.68
CA ILE A 182 6.06 -12.36 -8.47
C ILE A 182 6.30 -13.71 -7.81
N SER A 183 5.60 -14.74 -8.30
CA SER A 183 5.56 -16.09 -7.71
C SER A 183 6.93 -16.72 -7.48
N ASP A 184 7.92 -16.34 -8.32
CA ASP A 184 9.28 -16.89 -8.26
C ASP A 184 10.26 -16.03 -7.45
N LEU A 185 9.83 -14.86 -6.96
CA LEU A 185 10.64 -13.96 -6.13
C LEU A 185 10.40 -14.24 -4.65
N ASP A 186 11.36 -14.88 -3.99
CA ASP A 186 11.32 -15.08 -2.53
C ASP A 186 11.58 -13.75 -1.79
N SER A 187 12.64 -13.04 -2.16
CA SER A 187 12.92 -11.74 -1.55
C SER A 187 13.81 -10.85 -2.42
N LEU A 188 13.60 -9.54 -2.32
CA LEU A 188 14.46 -8.50 -2.87
C LEU A 188 14.93 -7.60 -1.72
N LYS A 189 16.25 -7.40 -1.62
CA LYS A 189 16.91 -6.51 -0.64
C LYS A 189 17.81 -5.53 -1.36
N GLY A 190 18.12 -4.41 -0.74
CA GLY A 190 19.04 -3.40 -1.27
C GLY A 190 18.60 -1.99 -0.86
N ASP A 191 19.32 -1.00 -1.35
CA ASP A 191 19.02 0.41 -1.13
C ASP A 191 18.00 0.87 -2.18
N ILE A 192 16.71 0.77 -1.85
CA ILE A 192 15.61 1.08 -2.77
C ILE A 192 15.01 2.42 -2.38
N ASN A 193 15.01 3.37 -3.32
CA ASN A 193 14.38 4.67 -3.14
C ASN A 193 13.17 4.79 -4.07
N ILE A 194 12.06 5.23 -3.53
CA ILE A 194 10.79 5.41 -4.22
C ILE A 194 10.37 6.87 -4.13
N SER A 195 9.93 7.43 -5.25
CA SER A 195 9.26 8.73 -5.29
C SER A 195 8.14 8.63 -6.33
N LEU A 196 6.89 8.65 -5.88
CA LEU A 196 5.70 8.53 -6.73
C LEU A 196 4.77 9.71 -6.49
N ASN A 197 4.18 10.23 -7.56
CA ASN A 197 3.22 11.31 -7.54
C ASN A 197 1.98 10.89 -8.31
N LEU A 198 0.81 11.04 -7.68
CA LEU A 198 -0.50 10.85 -8.27
C LEU A 198 -1.13 12.22 -8.45
N ASN A 199 -1.59 12.54 -9.65
CA ASN A 199 -2.21 13.82 -9.95
C ASN A 199 -3.32 13.68 -10.99
N GLY A 200 -4.37 14.50 -10.90
CA GLY A 200 -5.45 14.52 -11.89
C GLY A 200 -6.75 13.91 -11.41
N PRO A 201 -7.78 13.88 -12.28
CA PRO A 201 -9.09 13.35 -11.94
C PRO A 201 -9.04 11.87 -11.55
N MET A 202 -9.86 11.45 -10.58
CA MET A 202 -9.94 10.03 -10.16
C MET A 202 -10.28 9.07 -11.30
N SER A 203 -11.00 9.57 -12.34
CA SER A 203 -11.30 8.81 -13.56
C SER A 203 -10.10 8.62 -14.48
N ASN A 204 -9.05 9.45 -14.36
CA ASN A 204 -7.84 9.38 -15.18
C ASN A 204 -6.65 9.98 -14.42
N ILE A 205 -6.13 9.22 -13.48
CA ILE A 205 -5.01 9.65 -12.62
C ILE A 205 -3.71 9.58 -13.42
N ASP A 206 -3.00 10.69 -13.50
CA ASP A 206 -1.61 10.72 -13.96
C ASP A 206 -0.69 10.23 -12.85
N LYS A 207 0.06 9.17 -13.14
CA LYS A 207 1.02 8.55 -12.23
C LYS A 207 2.41 8.82 -12.75
N SER A 208 3.21 9.51 -11.98
CA SER A 208 4.60 9.82 -12.34
C SER A 208 5.54 9.52 -11.19
N GLY A 209 6.81 9.33 -11.48
CA GLY A 209 7.80 9.09 -10.45
C GLY A 209 8.93 8.18 -10.87
N LYS A 210 9.71 7.74 -9.88
CA LYS A 210 10.84 6.86 -10.09
C LYS A 210 11.05 5.90 -8.92
N ILE A 211 11.59 4.75 -9.25
CA ILE A 211 12.10 3.76 -8.32
C ILE A 211 13.55 3.50 -8.71
N SER A 212 14.46 3.58 -7.76
CA SER A 212 15.86 3.23 -7.97
C SER A 212 16.31 2.19 -6.97
N ILE A 213 17.20 1.30 -7.42
CA ILE A 213 17.81 0.29 -6.56
C ILE A 213 19.33 0.35 -6.72
N ALA A 214 20.05 0.21 -5.61
CA ALA A 214 21.48 0.02 -5.54
C ALA A 214 21.79 -1.10 -4.54
N ASN A 215 22.94 -1.77 -4.75
CA ASN A 215 23.39 -2.87 -3.88
C ASN A 215 22.35 -3.98 -3.70
N GLY A 216 21.49 -4.18 -4.72
CA GLY A 216 20.37 -5.08 -4.62
C GLY A 216 20.80 -6.54 -4.64
N LYS A 217 20.03 -7.39 -3.94
CA LYS A 217 20.16 -8.84 -3.93
C LYS A 217 18.78 -9.48 -4.00
N ALA A 218 18.54 -10.26 -5.04
CA ALA A 218 17.27 -10.96 -5.23
C ALA A 218 17.47 -12.47 -5.08
N TYR A 219 16.56 -13.09 -4.33
CA TYR A 219 16.46 -14.53 -4.18
C TYR A 219 15.24 -15.00 -4.96
N THR A 220 15.44 -15.99 -5.82
CA THR A 220 14.36 -16.56 -6.63
C THR A 220 14.23 -18.06 -6.35
N LEU A 221 13.04 -18.59 -6.48
CA LEU A 221 12.79 -20.02 -6.31
C LEU A 221 13.37 -20.86 -7.47
N LEU A 222 13.61 -20.22 -8.62
CA LEU A 222 14.14 -20.88 -9.81
C LEU A 222 15.67 -21.05 -9.79
N LEU A 223 16.38 -20.16 -9.08
CA LEU A 223 17.83 -20.15 -9.04
C LEU A 223 18.35 -20.49 -7.66
N ASN A 224 19.29 -21.41 -7.59
CA ASN A 224 19.99 -21.77 -6.35
C ASN A 224 20.92 -20.64 -5.84
N LYS A 225 21.26 -19.71 -6.70
CA LYS A 225 22.12 -18.57 -6.38
C LYS A 225 21.34 -17.28 -6.51
N PRO A 226 21.57 -16.31 -5.60
CA PRO A 226 20.93 -15.00 -5.72
C PRO A 226 21.51 -14.21 -6.88
N ILE A 227 20.68 -13.31 -7.42
CA ILE A 227 21.14 -12.23 -8.28
C ILE A 227 21.69 -11.15 -7.36
N CYS A 228 22.98 -10.83 -7.50
CA CYS A 228 23.67 -9.86 -6.65
C CYS A 228 23.97 -8.55 -7.40
N ASN A 229 24.33 -7.52 -6.65
CA ASN A 229 24.70 -6.20 -7.15
C ASN A 229 23.66 -5.62 -8.12
N ILE A 230 22.38 -5.82 -7.79
CA ILE A 230 21.31 -5.26 -8.62
C ILE A 230 21.32 -3.76 -8.48
N GLN A 231 21.42 -3.06 -9.59
CA GLN A 231 21.35 -1.60 -9.64
C GLN A 231 20.63 -1.13 -10.89
N GLY A 232 19.95 -0.01 -10.76
CA GLY A 232 19.23 0.62 -11.86
C GLY A 232 18.04 1.46 -11.43
N MET A 233 17.23 1.83 -12.41
CA MET A 233 16.11 2.71 -12.23
C MET A 233 14.95 2.31 -13.12
N ALA A 234 13.75 2.47 -12.58
CA ALA A 234 12.49 2.42 -13.33
C ALA A 234 11.74 3.75 -13.14
N LYS A 235 11.06 4.19 -14.19
CA LYS A 235 10.23 5.40 -14.20
C LYS A 235 8.76 5.03 -14.34
N MET A 236 7.93 5.66 -13.56
CA MET A 236 6.48 5.59 -13.73
C MET A 236 6.05 6.63 -14.75
N GLU A 237 5.48 6.18 -15.85
CA GLU A 237 4.93 7.00 -16.93
C GLU A 237 3.47 6.61 -17.16
N ARG A 238 2.55 7.38 -16.58
CA ARG A 238 1.12 7.05 -16.51
C ARG A 238 0.88 5.70 -15.83
N ASN A 239 0.45 4.69 -16.57
CA ASN A 239 0.24 3.35 -16.03
C ASN A 239 1.41 2.40 -16.22
N ASN A 240 2.46 2.82 -16.93
CA ASN A 240 3.61 1.98 -17.23
C ASN A 240 4.77 2.27 -16.28
N LEU A 241 5.28 1.24 -15.63
CA LEU A 241 6.58 1.26 -14.97
C LEU A 241 7.64 0.85 -15.99
N VAL A 242 8.33 1.84 -16.57
CA VAL A 242 9.36 1.63 -17.59
C VAL A 242 10.70 1.36 -16.92
N ILE A 243 11.26 0.19 -17.14
CA ILE A 243 12.59 -0.21 -16.69
C ILE A 243 13.58 0.15 -17.79
N GLU A 244 14.30 1.27 -17.61
CA GLU A 244 15.29 1.69 -18.57
C GLU A 244 16.44 0.68 -18.63
N LYS A 245 16.96 0.30 -17.47
CA LYS A 245 17.95 -0.75 -17.30
C LYS A 245 18.08 -1.12 -15.84
N LEU A 246 17.91 -2.40 -15.53
CA LEU A 246 18.38 -3.02 -14.29
C LEU A 246 19.52 -3.96 -14.65
N VAL A 247 20.60 -3.91 -13.91
CA VAL A 247 21.76 -4.81 -14.09
C VAL A 247 22.04 -5.56 -12.81
N GLY A 248 22.64 -6.72 -12.90
CA GLY A 248 23.05 -7.54 -11.77
C GLY A 248 24.01 -8.65 -12.17
N GLY A 249 24.50 -9.39 -11.20
CA GLY A 249 25.43 -10.48 -11.40
C GLY A 249 24.89 -11.82 -10.91
N ILE A 250 25.01 -12.87 -11.74
CA ILE A 250 24.70 -14.26 -11.38
C ILE A 250 25.94 -15.10 -11.68
N TYR A 251 26.67 -15.46 -10.63
CA TYR A 251 27.90 -16.26 -10.72
C TYR A 251 27.92 -17.37 -9.68
N ASN A 252 28.65 -18.45 -9.93
CA ASN A 252 28.86 -19.50 -8.94
C ASN A 252 29.57 -18.97 -7.68
N ASN A 253 30.48 -18.03 -7.84
CA ASN A 253 31.14 -17.33 -6.75
C ASN A 253 30.43 -15.98 -6.49
N GLU A 254 29.81 -15.84 -5.33
CA GLU A 254 29.11 -14.61 -4.94
C GLU A 254 30.03 -13.37 -4.97
N SER A 255 31.31 -13.51 -4.67
CA SER A 255 32.26 -12.39 -4.75
C SER A 255 32.38 -11.81 -6.16
N LEU A 256 32.29 -12.64 -7.19
CA LEU A 256 32.25 -12.18 -8.58
C LEU A 256 30.94 -11.46 -8.91
N SER A 257 29.83 -11.95 -8.38
CA SER A 257 28.51 -11.34 -8.55
C SER A 257 28.41 -9.95 -7.92
N LEU A 258 29.23 -9.65 -6.94
CA LEU A 258 29.29 -8.32 -6.30
C LEU A 258 30.11 -7.30 -7.12
N ILE A 259 30.96 -7.77 -8.00
CA ILE A 259 31.92 -6.91 -8.73
C ILE A 259 31.53 -6.77 -10.21
N LYS A 260 30.98 -7.82 -10.80
CA LYS A 260 30.68 -7.89 -12.23
C LYS A 260 29.19 -8.03 -12.49
N GLU A 261 28.72 -7.30 -13.47
CA GLU A 261 27.37 -7.38 -14.00
C GLU A 261 27.39 -8.29 -15.23
N ASN A 262 26.57 -9.32 -15.27
CA ASN A 262 26.44 -10.20 -16.42
C ASN A 262 24.98 -10.39 -16.86
N THR A 263 24.05 -9.75 -16.17
CA THR A 263 22.62 -9.85 -16.45
C THR A 263 22.00 -8.46 -16.49
N SER A 264 21.10 -8.22 -17.43
CA SER A 264 20.36 -6.98 -17.56
C SER A 264 18.89 -7.25 -17.86
N ILE A 265 18.02 -6.37 -17.34
CA ILE A 265 16.58 -6.37 -17.57
C ILE A 265 16.17 -5.00 -18.07
N THR A 266 15.40 -4.96 -19.15
CA THR A 266 14.78 -3.76 -19.72
C THR A 266 13.33 -4.04 -20.08
N GLY A 267 12.52 -2.99 -20.30
CA GLY A 267 11.14 -3.17 -20.74
C GLY A 267 10.14 -2.41 -19.86
N SER A 268 8.91 -2.88 -19.80
CA SER A 268 7.85 -2.21 -19.04
C SER A 268 6.89 -3.16 -18.35
N ILE A 269 6.25 -2.65 -17.31
CA ILE A 269 5.18 -3.31 -16.57
C ILE A 269 3.99 -2.37 -16.60
N ASP A 270 2.88 -2.80 -17.20
CA ASP A 270 1.62 -2.05 -17.19
C ASP A 270 0.87 -2.31 -15.88
N LEU A 271 0.67 -1.24 -15.12
CA LEU A 271 -0.02 -1.20 -13.82
C LEU A 271 -1.43 -0.59 -13.94
N THR A 272 -2.07 -0.67 -15.10
CA THR A 272 -3.48 -0.25 -15.28
C THR A 272 -4.37 -1.00 -14.30
N GLU A 273 -4.15 -2.31 -14.15
CA GLU A 273 -4.68 -3.13 -13.08
C GLU A 273 -3.55 -3.45 -12.09
N PHE A 274 -3.47 -2.66 -11.02
CA PHE A 274 -2.35 -2.71 -10.09
C PHE A 274 -2.10 -4.10 -9.49
N PHE A 275 -3.17 -4.84 -9.18
CA PHE A 275 -3.08 -6.19 -8.59
C PHE A 275 -2.98 -7.32 -9.63
N ASN A 276 -3.05 -7.00 -10.92
CA ASN A 276 -2.89 -7.93 -12.03
C ASN A 276 -2.12 -7.25 -13.17
N PRO A 277 -0.81 -6.98 -12.97
CA PRO A 277 0.01 -6.26 -13.94
C PRO A 277 0.29 -7.09 -15.20
N SER A 278 0.53 -6.40 -16.30
CA SER A 278 1.00 -7.00 -17.55
C SER A 278 2.49 -6.68 -17.76
N TYR A 279 3.25 -7.66 -18.21
CA TYR A 279 4.70 -7.60 -18.36
C TYR A 279 5.10 -7.59 -19.83
N ASP A 280 6.10 -6.82 -20.19
CA ASP A 280 6.85 -6.88 -21.44
C ASP A 280 8.34 -6.56 -21.14
N LEU A 281 9.08 -7.60 -20.79
CA LEU A 281 10.45 -7.50 -20.29
C LEU A 281 11.40 -8.26 -21.20
N ILE A 282 12.61 -7.74 -21.36
CA ILE A 282 13.73 -8.40 -22.03
C ILE A 282 14.81 -8.64 -20.99
N ILE A 283 15.23 -9.90 -20.86
CA ILE A 283 16.29 -10.34 -19.97
C ILE A 283 17.45 -10.84 -20.82
N LYS A 284 18.62 -10.20 -20.66
CA LYS A 284 19.85 -10.62 -21.32
C LYS A 284 20.90 -10.94 -20.27
N SER A 285 21.60 -12.06 -20.48
CA SER A 285 22.76 -12.37 -19.66
C SER A 285 23.89 -12.97 -20.50
N ASN A 286 25.10 -12.79 -19.99
CA ASN A 286 26.30 -13.35 -20.57
C ASN A 286 27.03 -14.16 -19.51
N ASN A 287 27.21 -15.45 -19.78
CA ASN A 287 27.89 -16.40 -18.89
C ASN A 287 27.30 -16.39 -17.45
N ALA A 288 25.96 -16.33 -17.34
CA ALA A 288 25.30 -16.41 -16.05
C ALA A 288 25.27 -17.85 -15.52
N SER A 289 25.63 -18.01 -14.27
CA SER A 289 25.54 -19.31 -13.61
C SER A 289 24.09 -19.61 -13.22
N PHE A 290 23.63 -20.80 -13.56
CA PHE A 290 22.32 -21.26 -13.14
C PHE A 290 22.41 -22.63 -12.48
N LYS A 291 21.50 -22.90 -11.58
CA LYS A 291 21.19 -24.22 -11.07
C LYS A 291 19.69 -24.31 -10.84
N THR A 292 19.02 -25.21 -11.54
CA THR A 292 17.59 -25.41 -11.36
C THR A 292 17.33 -26.29 -10.15
N LEU A 293 16.27 -25.98 -9.38
CA LEU A 293 15.88 -26.74 -8.20
C LEU A 293 15.19 -28.08 -8.58
N TYR A 294 14.52 -28.11 -9.74
CA TYR A 294 13.65 -29.22 -10.12
C TYR A 294 14.33 -30.27 -10.99
N LEU A 295 15.37 -29.93 -11.72
CA LEU A 295 16.01 -30.83 -12.71
C LEU A 295 17.46 -31.14 -12.37
N ASP A 296 18.01 -30.64 -11.28
CA ASP A 296 19.44 -30.71 -10.89
C ASP A 296 20.43 -30.37 -12.04
N ILE A 297 19.97 -29.53 -12.96
CA ILE A 297 20.78 -29.04 -14.06
C ILE A 297 21.51 -27.78 -13.60
N SER A 298 22.82 -27.75 -13.75
CA SER A 298 23.64 -26.58 -13.42
C SER A 298 24.65 -26.33 -14.53
N GLY A 299 24.96 -25.07 -14.76
CA GLY A 299 25.92 -24.70 -15.80
C GLY A 299 26.08 -23.17 -15.91
N GLN A 300 26.68 -22.77 -17.02
CA GLN A 300 26.79 -21.36 -17.40
C GLN A 300 26.07 -21.17 -18.75
N SER A 301 25.34 -20.07 -18.87
CA SER A 301 24.56 -19.79 -20.07
C SER A 301 24.56 -18.30 -20.46
N ASN A 302 24.40 -18.08 -21.75
CA ASN A 302 23.95 -16.82 -22.30
C ASN A 302 22.43 -16.89 -22.45
N LEU A 303 21.75 -15.82 -22.06
CA LEU A 303 20.28 -15.72 -22.13
C LEU A 303 19.90 -14.51 -23.00
N ASP A 304 18.95 -14.71 -23.88
CA ASP A 304 18.22 -13.63 -24.55
C ASP A 304 16.73 -14.02 -24.50
N LEU A 305 16.05 -13.56 -23.43
CA LEU A 305 14.70 -13.98 -23.11
C LEU A 305 13.76 -12.78 -23.13
N LYS A 306 12.56 -13.00 -23.68
CA LYS A 306 11.40 -12.12 -23.54
C LYS A 306 10.40 -12.73 -22.58
N VAL A 307 9.99 -11.96 -21.56
CA VAL A 307 8.95 -12.32 -20.58
C VAL A 307 7.78 -11.39 -20.79
N PHE A 308 6.62 -11.93 -21.16
CA PHE A 308 5.45 -11.12 -21.48
C PHE A 308 4.14 -11.80 -21.11
N GLY A 309 3.09 -11.00 -20.92
CA GLY A 309 1.76 -11.50 -20.60
C GLY A 309 1.17 -10.84 -19.36
N LYS A 310 -0.01 -11.29 -18.94
CA LYS A 310 -0.78 -10.81 -17.81
C LYS A 310 -1.22 -11.99 -16.94
N ASP A 311 -2.38 -12.54 -17.14
CA ASP A 311 -2.88 -13.71 -16.38
C ASP A 311 -2.02 -14.96 -16.59
N THR A 312 -1.38 -15.06 -17.75
CA THR A 312 -0.40 -16.10 -18.07
C THR A 312 0.89 -15.43 -18.50
N ILE A 313 1.98 -15.77 -17.83
CA ILE A 313 3.31 -15.27 -18.15
C ILE A 313 3.94 -16.22 -19.17
N ASN A 314 4.33 -15.67 -20.31
CA ASN A 314 5.01 -16.37 -21.37
C ASN A 314 6.49 -16.02 -21.35
N ILE A 315 7.35 -17.01 -21.56
CA ILE A 315 8.79 -16.83 -21.72
C ILE A 315 9.17 -17.41 -23.08
N SER A 316 9.85 -16.60 -23.88
CA SER A 316 10.37 -17.01 -25.18
C SER A 316 11.79 -16.47 -25.37
N GLY A 317 12.58 -17.09 -26.23
CA GLY A 317 13.94 -16.66 -26.52
C GLY A 317 14.95 -17.80 -26.64
N GLU A 318 16.20 -17.46 -26.47
CA GLU A 318 17.34 -18.39 -26.65
C GLU A 318 18.13 -18.53 -25.36
N ILE A 319 18.56 -19.76 -25.12
CA ILE A 319 19.47 -20.14 -24.02
C ILE A 319 20.61 -20.94 -24.63
N GLU A 320 21.80 -20.36 -24.63
CA GLU A 320 23.03 -21.03 -25.03
C GLU A 320 23.78 -21.49 -23.78
N THR A 321 23.98 -22.77 -23.63
CA THR A 321 24.75 -23.34 -22.51
C THR A 321 26.19 -23.55 -22.92
N ASN A 322 27.12 -22.98 -22.15
CA ASN A 322 28.57 -23.10 -22.41
C ASN A 322 29.17 -24.35 -21.71
N ASP A 323 28.61 -24.73 -20.53
CA ASP A 323 28.98 -25.93 -19.79
C ASP A 323 27.71 -26.45 -19.06
N LEU A 324 27.47 -27.75 -19.13
CA LEU A 324 26.39 -28.47 -18.46
C LEU A 324 26.98 -29.42 -17.41
#